data_d787e9870141db9e5459946182c921d1
#
_entry.id   d787e9870141db9e5459946182c921d1
#
_cell.length_a   1.000
_cell.length_b   1.000
_cell.length_c   1.000
_cell.angle_alpha   90.00
_cell.angle_beta   90.00
_cell.angle_gamma   90.00
#
_symmetry.space_group_name_H-M   'P 1'
#
loop_
_entity.id
_entity.type
_entity.pdbx_description
1 polymer ?
#
loop_
_entity_poly.entity_id
_entity_poly.type
_entity_poly.pdbx_seq_one_letter_code
_entity_poly.pdbx_strand_id
1 'polypeptide(L)'
;MPRDYLWGMQHNASGWDDTIVALATPQGVGAIAVIRLSGTRAVQIANTLFTAKDLSVQKTHTLHVGLIQDEGNDIDESVLSLFRAPKSYTGEDVVEISCHGSPYVQQQIIQACIRHGARLAKPGEFTQRAFLNGKLDLTQAEAVADLIAS
;
A
#
# COMPACT_ATOMS: atom_id res chain seq x y z
N MET A 1 3.67 22.07 21.09
CA MET A 1 3.55 21.04 20.04
C MET A 1 4.06 19.71 20.58
N PRO A 2 3.32 18.64 20.38
CA PRO A 2 3.79 17.34 20.83
C PRO A 2 5.11 16.95 20.16
N ARG A 3 5.99 16.35 20.94
CA ARG A 3 7.29 15.92 20.43
C ARG A 3 7.15 14.90 19.28
N ASP A 4 6.17 14.00 19.38
CA ASP A 4 5.93 12.98 18.36
C ASP A 4 5.52 13.61 17.02
N TYR A 5 4.78 14.69 17.07
CA TYR A 5 4.39 15.43 15.86
C TYR A 5 5.61 15.99 15.14
N LEU A 6 6.54 16.60 15.91
CA LEU A 6 7.78 17.15 15.33
C LEU A 6 8.66 16.02 14.75
N TRP A 7 8.72 14.91 15.44
CA TRP A 7 9.49 13.75 14.98
C TRP A 7 8.93 13.24 13.63
N GLY A 8 7.62 13.09 13.52
CA GLY A 8 6.98 12.66 12.29
C GLY A 8 7.25 13.60 11.13
N MET A 9 7.24 14.92 11.37
CA MET A 9 7.54 15.91 10.33
C MET A 9 8.98 15.82 9.85
N GLN A 10 9.93 15.44 10.72
CA GLN A 10 11.34 15.30 10.35
C GLN A 10 11.62 14.02 9.55
N HIS A 11 10.87 12.94 9.82
CA HIS A 11 11.15 11.63 9.27
C HIS A 11 10.19 11.23 8.14
N ASN A 12 9.08 11.96 7.99
CA ASN A 12 8.10 11.72 6.96
C ASN A 12 7.56 13.06 6.48
N ALA A 13 7.81 13.39 5.23
CA ALA A 13 7.42 14.68 4.64
C ALA A 13 5.91 14.90 4.69
N SER A 14 5.10 13.84 4.66
CA SER A 14 3.65 13.93 4.77
C SER A 14 3.15 14.07 6.21
N GLY A 15 4.00 13.85 7.22
CA GLY A 15 3.63 13.87 8.62
C GLY A 15 2.98 12.58 9.13
N TRP A 16 2.97 11.52 8.32
CA TRP A 16 2.41 10.23 8.72
C TRP A 16 3.50 9.20 8.98
N ASP A 17 3.38 8.47 10.08
CA ASP A 17 4.27 7.36 10.41
C ASP A 17 3.61 6.00 10.14
N ASP A 18 2.30 5.96 10.01
CA ASP A 18 1.56 4.73 9.82
C ASP A 18 1.58 4.27 8.36
N THR A 19 1.45 2.97 8.18
CA THR A 19 1.31 2.35 6.87
C THR A 19 -0.16 2.11 6.60
N ILE A 20 -0.60 2.47 5.39
CA ILE A 20 -1.99 2.36 4.98
C ILE A 20 -2.18 1.30 3.90
N VAL A 21 -3.37 0.73 3.87
CA VAL A 21 -3.76 -0.29 2.91
C VAL A 21 -5.16 -0.01 2.39
N ALA A 22 -5.37 -0.22 1.10
CA ALA A 22 -6.71 -0.19 0.51
C ALA A 22 -6.71 -0.89 -0.85
N LEU A 23 -7.91 -1.22 -1.30
CA LEU A 23 -8.15 -1.63 -2.68
C LEU A 23 -7.89 -0.44 -3.60
N ALA A 24 -7.02 -0.61 -4.58
CA ALA A 24 -6.64 0.43 -5.53
C ALA A 24 -7.37 0.32 -6.86
N THR A 25 -8.08 -0.78 -7.10
CA THR A 25 -8.94 -1.00 -8.26
C THR A 25 -10.41 -0.80 -7.85
N PRO A 26 -11.35 -0.64 -8.82
CA PRO A 26 -12.76 -0.51 -8.48
C PRO A 26 -13.28 -1.68 -7.63
N GLN A 27 -14.22 -1.39 -6.75
CA GLN A 27 -14.87 -2.42 -5.93
C GLN A 27 -15.69 -3.37 -6.79
N GLY A 28 -15.86 -4.59 -6.28
CA GLY A 28 -16.67 -5.61 -6.93
C GLY A 28 -15.84 -6.73 -7.53
N VAL A 29 -16.50 -7.52 -8.37
CA VAL A 29 -15.88 -8.68 -9.03
C VAL A 29 -15.19 -8.23 -10.30
N GLY A 30 -13.95 -8.68 -10.49
CA GLY A 30 -13.18 -8.47 -11.70
C GLY A 30 -12.21 -9.62 -11.86
N ALA A 31 -11.43 -9.63 -12.96
CA ALA A 31 -10.42 -10.66 -13.17
C ALA A 31 -9.27 -10.51 -12.17
N ILE A 32 -8.85 -9.28 -11.94
CA ILE A 32 -7.73 -8.94 -11.05
C ILE A 32 -8.13 -7.73 -10.22
N ALA A 33 -7.70 -7.74 -8.96
CA ALA A 33 -7.78 -6.60 -8.08
C ALA A 33 -6.39 -6.25 -7.58
N VAL A 34 -6.14 -4.97 -7.35
CA VAL A 34 -4.87 -4.49 -6.79
C VAL A 34 -5.11 -3.92 -5.41
N ILE A 35 -4.37 -4.42 -4.44
CA ILE A 35 -4.35 -3.89 -3.08
C ILE A 35 -3.03 -3.18 -2.89
N ARG A 36 -3.08 -1.93 -2.41
CA ARG A 36 -1.89 -1.10 -2.22
C ARG A 36 -1.60 -0.88 -0.76
N LEU A 37 -0.35 -1.18 -0.38
CA LEU A 37 0.25 -0.79 0.90
C LEU A 37 1.17 0.39 0.65
N SER A 38 1.12 1.41 1.51
CA SER A 38 2.02 2.55 1.42
C SER A 38 2.44 3.00 2.82
N GLY A 39 3.73 3.15 3.03
CA GLY A 39 4.28 3.63 4.30
C GLY A 39 5.59 2.95 4.66
N THR A 40 6.12 3.32 5.82
CA THR A 40 7.43 2.84 6.27
C THR A 40 7.47 1.33 6.50
N ARG A 41 6.33 0.69 6.77
CA ARG A 41 6.24 -0.74 7.05
C ARG A 41 5.63 -1.55 5.92
N ALA A 42 5.41 -0.94 4.74
CA ALA A 42 4.75 -1.61 3.62
C ALA A 42 5.48 -2.88 3.20
N VAL A 43 6.80 -2.81 3.03
CA VAL A 43 7.60 -3.97 2.62
C VAL A 43 7.61 -5.03 3.72
N GLN A 44 7.76 -4.64 4.98
CA GLN A 44 7.76 -5.56 6.12
C GLN A 44 6.44 -6.32 6.23
N ILE A 45 5.31 -5.61 6.11
CA ILE A 45 3.99 -6.23 6.20
C ILE A 45 3.78 -7.21 5.04
N ALA A 46 4.06 -6.78 3.81
CA ALA A 46 3.95 -7.65 2.64
C ALA A 46 4.84 -8.88 2.78
N ASN A 47 6.07 -8.71 3.27
CA ASN A 47 7.01 -9.80 3.45
C ASN A 47 6.51 -10.84 4.45
N THR A 48 5.83 -10.40 5.50
CA THR A 48 5.25 -11.32 6.49
C THR A 48 4.21 -12.25 5.86
N LEU A 49 3.50 -11.76 4.85
CA LEU A 49 2.44 -12.52 4.17
C LEU A 49 2.95 -13.29 2.95
N PHE A 50 4.16 -13.02 2.47
CA PHE A 50 4.67 -13.56 1.22
C PHE A 50 5.70 -14.65 1.49
N THR A 51 5.43 -15.86 1.03
CA THR A 51 6.25 -17.03 1.40
C THR A 51 7.37 -17.36 0.41
N ALA A 52 7.30 -16.82 -0.82
CA ALA A 52 8.19 -17.26 -1.89
C ALA A 52 9.60 -16.69 -1.80
N LYS A 53 9.75 -15.48 -1.28
CA LYS A 53 11.04 -14.76 -1.21
C LYS A 53 11.05 -13.81 -0.03
N ASP A 54 12.26 -13.40 0.37
CA ASP A 54 12.44 -12.29 1.31
C ASP A 54 12.37 -10.98 0.54
N LEU A 55 11.26 -10.26 0.66
CA LEU A 55 11.06 -8.98 -0.02
C LEU A 55 11.97 -7.88 0.51
N SER A 56 12.43 -7.98 1.76
CA SER A 56 13.24 -6.94 2.39
C SER A 56 14.58 -6.72 1.68
N VAL A 57 15.07 -7.73 0.96
CA VAL A 57 16.34 -7.66 0.23
C VAL A 57 16.15 -7.47 -1.28
N GLN A 58 14.94 -7.37 -1.76
CA GLN A 58 14.67 -7.21 -3.19
C GLN A 58 14.81 -5.76 -3.62
N LYS A 59 15.15 -5.55 -4.89
CA LYS A 59 15.32 -4.21 -5.47
C LYS A 59 13.98 -3.55 -5.73
N THR A 60 14.00 -2.24 -5.81
CA THR A 60 12.82 -1.46 -6.22
C THR A 60 12.44 -1.74 -7.66
N HIS A 61 11.16 -1.58 -7.99
CA HIS A 61 10.61 -1.77 -9.34
C HIS A 61 10.78 -3.19 -9.84
N THR A 62 10.51 -4.16 -8.95
CA THR A 62 10.56 -5.59 -9.26
C THR A 62 9.22 -6.23 -8.97
N LEU A 63 8.94 -7.32 -9.69
CA LEU A 63 7.74 -8.12 -9.54
C LEU A 63 8.10 -9.49 -8.96
N HIS A 64 7.24 -9.99 -8.10
CA HIS A 64 7.45 -11.28 -7.44
C HIS A 64 6.14 -12.07 -7.42
N VAL A 65 6.17 -13.29 -7.91
CA VAL A 65 4.99 -14.17 -7.93
C VAL A 65 5.08 -15.15 -6.78
N GLY A 66 4.01 -15.31 -6.03
CA GLY A 66 3.98 -16.30 -4.98
C GLY A 66 2.69 -16.31 -4.18
N LEU A 67 2.65 -17.20 -3.21
CA LEU A 67 1.49 -17.42 -2.38
C LEU A 67 1.45 -16.42 -1.23
N ILE A 68 0.29 -15.79 -1.06
CA ILE A 68 -0.01 -14.98 0.13
C ILE A 68 -0.62 -15.91 1.16
N GLN A 69 0.01 -15.94 2.34
CA GLN A 69 -0.46 -16.73 3.48
C GLN A 69 -0.53 -15.86 4.72
N ASP A 70 -1.45 -16.17 5.60
CA ASP A 70 -1.51 -15.56 6.93
C ASP A 70 -1.84 -16.62 7.97
N GLU A 71 -1.02 -16.70 9.00
CA GLU A 71 -1.20 -17.64 10.11
C GLU A 71 -1.38 -19.09 9.64
N GLY A 72 -0.61 -19.49 8.61
CA GLY A 72 -0.67 -20.83 8.06
C GLY A 72 -1.81 -21.09 7.07
N ASN A 73 -2.64 -20.10 6.82
CA ASN A 73 -3.75 -20.23 5.85
C ASN A 73 -3.38 -19.59 4.51
N ASP A 74 -3.57 -20.34 3.44
CA ASP A 74 -3.36 -19.86 2.09
C ASP A 74 -4.50 -18.91 1.71
N ILE A 75 -4.16 -17.75 1.16
CA ILE A 75 -5.17 -16.78 0.73
C ILE A 75 -5.29 -16.75 -0.78
N ASP A 76 -4.17 -16.50 -1.47
CA ASP A 76 -4.18 -16.34 -2.92
C ASP A 76 -2.77 -16.41 -3.48
N GLU A 77 -2.61 -16.92 -4.69
CA GLU A 77 -1.37 -16.79 -5.43
C GLU A 77 -1.41 -15.46 -6.17
N SER A 78 -0.46 -14.59 -5.87
CA SER A 78 -0.53 -13.18 -6.27
C SER A 78 0.80 -12.70 -6.84
N VAL A 79 0.75 -11.54 -7.50
CA VAL A 79 1.94 -10.83 -7.97
C VAL A 79 2.14 -9.59 -7.11
N LEU A 80 3.31 -9.48 -6.50
CA LEU A 80 3.68 -8.34 -5.68
C LEU A 80 4.63 -7.44 -6.44
N SER A 81 4.27 -6.16 -6.55
CA SER A 81 5.10 -5.12 -7.16
C SER A 81 5.69 -4.26 -6.06
N LEU A 82 7.01 -4.10 -6.07
CA LEU A 82 7.75 -3.43 -5.02
C LEU A 82 8.28 -2.09 -5.51
N PHE A 83 7.97 -1.01 -4.80
CA PHE A 83 8.43 0.35 -5.12
C PHE A 83 8.99 0.98 -3.85
N ARG A 84 10.31 1.23 -3.83
CA ARG A 84 10.94 1.82 -2.65
C ARG A 84 10.96 3.34 -2.74
N ALA A 85 10.76 3.97 -1.59
CA ALA A 85 10.83 5.42 -1.47
C ALA A 85 12.15 5.96 -2.03
N PRO A 86 12.15 7.11 -2.67
CA PRO A 86 11.01 7.97 -2.98
C PRO A 86 10.35 7.66 -4.33
N LYS A 87 10.78 6.60 -5.03
CA LYS A 87 10.34 6.29 -6.41
C LYS A 87 9.06 5.46 -6.37
N SER A 88 7.97 6.09 -5.95
CA SER A 88 6.66 5.45 -5.86
C SER A 88 5.57 6.50 -6.06
N TYR A 89 4.31 6.05 -6.17
CA TYR A 89 3.18 6.95 -6.33
C TYR A 89 3.06 7.95 -5.17
N THR A 90 3.20 7.47 -3.94
CA THR A 90 3.05 8.30 -2.74
C THR A 90 4.36 8.96 -2.31
N GLY A 91 5.50 8.53 -2.84
CA GLY A 91 6.81 8.92 -2.33
C GLY A 91 7.30 8.10 -1.15
N GLU A 92 6.46 7.18 -0.64
CA GLU A 92 6.80 6.24 0.43
C GLU A 92 7.17 4.88 -0.16
N ASP A 93 7.56 3.91 0.69
CA ASP A 93 7.62 2.52 0.25
C ASP A 93 6.22 2.04 -0.07
N VAL A 94 6.06 1.45 -1.26
CA VAL A 94 4.76 0.97 -1.75
C VAL A 94 4.90 -0.48 -2.19
N VAL A 95 3.95 -1.32 -1.80
CA VAL A 95 3.79 -2.66 -2.34
C VAL A 95 2.38 -2.77 -2.91
N GLU A 96 2.27 -3.19 -4.16
CA GLU A 96 0.99 -3.47 -4.79
C GLU A 96 0.83 -4.98 -4.94
N ILE A 97 -0.26 -5.50 -4.41
CA ILE A 97 -0.58 -6.92 -4.45
C ILE A 97 -1.68 -7.11 -5.49
N SER A 98 -1.32 -7.70 -6.63
CA SER A 98 -2.27 -8.04 -7.69
C SER A 98 -2.79 -9.45 -7.40
N CYS A 99 -4.04 -9.52 -6.96
CA CYS A 99 -4.70 -10.76 -6.56
C CYS A 99 -5.88 -11.07 -7.48
N HIS A 100 -6.47 -12.26 -7.31
CA HIS A 100 -7.72 -12.57 -8.00
C HIS A 100 -8.83 -11.63 -7.55
N GLY A 101 -9.70 -11.24 -8.49
CA GLY A 101 -10.67 -10.17 -8.30
C GLY A 101 -11.92 -10.56 -7.51
N SER A 102 -11.84 -11.55 -6.64
CA SER A 102 -12.93 -11.94 -5.74
C SER A 102 -12.99 -10.99 -4.55
N PRO A 103 -14.15 -10.43 -4.21
CA PRO A 103 -14.29 -9.62 -3.00
C PRO A 103 -13.83 -10.35 -1.73
N TYR A 104 -14.06 -11.65 -1.66
CA TYR A 104 -13.60 -12.46 -0.53
C TYR A 104 -12.08 -12.45 -0.41
N VAL A 105 -11.36 -12.71 -1.51
CA VAL A 105 -9.89 -12.69 -1.54
C VAL A 105 -9.37 -11.30 -1.18
N GLN A 106 -9.96 -10.27 -1.76
CA GLN A 106 -9.58 -8.87 -1.49
C GLN A 106 -9.67 -8.57 0.00
N GLN A 107 -10.78 -8.93 0.64
CA GLN A 107 -10.97 -8.68 2.06
C GLN A 107 -10.03 -9.50 2.93
N GLN A 108 -9.74 -10.72 2.57
CA GLN A 108 -8.79 -11.57 3.30
C GLN A 108 -7.40 -10.94 3.30
N ILE A 109 -6.96 -10.41 2.16
CA ILE A 109 -5.64 -9.78 2.06
C ILE A 109 -5.60 -8.46 2.85
N ILE A 110 -6.62 -7.62 2.70
CA ILE A 110 -6.69 -6.35 3.44
C ILE A 110 -6.69 -6.60 4.94
N GLN A 111 -7.50 -7.54 5.42
CA GLN A 111 -7.56 -7.87 6.84
C GLN A 111 -6.23 -8.43 7.35
N ALA A 112 -5.54 -9.24 6.55
CA ALA A 112 -4.23 -9.75 6.90
C ALA A 112 -3.22 -8.60 7.05
N CYS A 113 -3.23 -7.63 6.14
CA CYS A 113 -2.38 -6.45 6.24
C CYS A 113 -2.66 -5.66 7.53
N ILE A 114 -3.93 -5.51 7.88
CA ILE A 114 -4.33 -4.79 9.09
C ILE A 114 -3.86 -5.54 10.34
N ARG A 115 -3.99 -6.87 10.37
CA ARG A 115 -3.49 -7.68 11.50
C ARG A 115 -2.00 -7.49 11.72
N HIS A 116 -1.24 -7.22 10.65
CA HIS A 116 0.22 -7.06 10.73
C HIS A 116 0.65 -5.60 10.82
N GLY A 117 -0.27 -4.68 11.06
CA GLY A 117 0.05 -3.31 11.46
C GLY A 117 -0.30 -2.22 10.46
N ALA A 118 -0.96 -2.55 9.35
CA ALA A 118 -1.48 -1.54 8.45
C ALA A 118 -2.78 -0.96 8.98
N ARG A 119 -3.09 0.25 8.55
CA ARG A 119 -4.39 0.90 8.80
C ARG A 119 -5.13 1.03 7.48
N LEU A 120 -6.45 0.86 7.49
CA LEU A 120 -7.23 1.09 6.29
C LEU A 120 -7.12 2.56 5.86
N ALA A 121 -6.77 2.79 4.60
CA ALA A 121 -6.64 4.13 4.06
C ALA A 121 -7.99 4.84 4.01
N LYS A 122 -7.98 6.14 4.24
CA LYS A 122 -9.14 6.99 4.03
C LYS A 122 -9.27 7.28 2.53
N PRO A 123 -10.50 7.58 2.04
CA PRO A 123 -10.67 7.97 0.64
C PRO A 123 -9.70 9.09 0.25
N GLY A 124 -8.97 8.91 -0.86
CA GLY A 124 -8.01 9.89 -1.36
C GLY A 124 -6.70 9.99 -0.61
N GLU A 125 -6.46 9.16 0.38
CA GLU A 125 -5.28 9.29 1.24
C GLU A 125 -3.97 9.00 0.50
N PHE A 126 -3.94 8.06 -0.42
CA PHE A 126 -2.73 7.83 -1.22
C PHE A 126 -2.36 9.08 -2.02
N THR A 127 -3.34 9.71 -2.65
CA THR A 127 -3.14 10.95 -3.42
C THR A 127 -2.72 12.09 -2.52
N GLN A 128 -3.30 12.19 -1.34
CA GLN A 128 -2.93 13.19 -0.35
C GLN A 128 -1.46 13.05 0.06
N ARG A 129 -1.02 11.82 0.32
CA ARG A 129 0.39 11.55 0.66
C ARG A 129 1.31 11.88 -0.52
N ALA A 130 0.90 11.52 -1.74
CA ALA A 130 1.68 11.86 -2.94
C ALA A 130 1.87 13.37 -3.08
N PHE A 131 0.81 14.14 -2.88
CA PHE A 131 0.89 15.60 -2.92
C PHE A 131 1.83 16.14 -1.85
N LEU A 132 1.68 15.72 -0.60
CA LEU A 132 2.49 16.20 0.50
C LEU A 132 3.95 15.76 0.42
N ASN A 133 4.23 14.68 -0.29
CA ASN A 133 5.60 14.23 -0.58
C ASN A 133 6.15 14.79 -1.89
N GLY A 134 5.47 15.75 -2.51
CA GLY A 134 5.94 16.42 -3.70
C GLY A 134 5.86 15.63 -4.99
N LYS A 135 5.06 14.55 -5.02
CA LYS A 135 4.91 13.70 -6.21
C LYS A 135 3.86 14.23 -7.17
N LEU A 136 2.92 15.03 -6.68
CA LEU A 136 1.87 15.66 -7.46
C LEU A 136 1.83 17.15 -7.12
N ASP A 137 1.51 17.99 -8.10
CA ASP A 137 1.17 19.37 -7.80
C ASP A 137 -0.29 19.49 -7.34
N LEU A 138 -0.69 20.66 -6.91
CA LEU A 138 -2.05 20.86 -6.38
C LEU A 138 -3.13 20.57 -7.42
N THR A 139 -2.91 21.00 -8.66
CA THR A 139 -3.86 20.77 -9.77
C THR A 139 -4.02 19.28 -10.04
N GLN A 140 -2.91 18.53 -10.06
CA GLN A 140 -2.95 17.07 -10.27
C GLN A 140 -3.67 16.37 -9.12
N ALA A 141 -3.41 16.78 -7.88
CA ALA A 141 -4.05 16.19 -6.71
C ALA A 141 -5.56 16.46 -6.70
N GLU A 142 -5.97 17.66 -7.06
CA GLU A 142 -7.39 18.04 -7.15
C GLU A 142 -8.10 17.21 -8.23
N ALA A 143 -7.46 17.01 -9.39
CA ALA A 143 -8.05 16.21 -10.46
C ALA A 143 -8.29 14.77 -10.04
N VAL A 144 -7.35 14.16 -9.33
CA VAL A 144 -7.51 12.78 -8.82
C VAL A 144 -8.58 12.73 -7.73
N ALA A 145 -8.60 13.71 -6.84
CA ALA A 145 -9.60 13.79 -5.78
C ALA A 145 -11.02 13.90 -6.35
N ASP A 146 -11.19 14.68 -7.41
CA ASP A 146 -12.49 14.81 -8.10
C ASP A 146 -12.96 13.48 -8.69
N LEU A 147 -12.04 12.71 -9.29
CA LEU A 147 -12.35 11.38 -9.81
C LEU A 147 -12.77 10.41 -8.70
N ILE A 148 -12.11 10.47 -7.56
CA ILE A 148 -12.44 9.62 -6.42
C ILE A 148 -13.80 10.00 -5.82
N ALA A 149 -14.10 11.30 -5.75
CA ALA A 149 -15.35 11.80 -5.18
C ALA A 149 -16.56 11.56 -6.09
N SER A 150 -16.34 11.42 -7.40
CA SER A 150 -17.44 11.18 -8.34
C SER A 150 -17.77 9.71 -8.43
#